data_2058a17884fdaec2adeb464dadbaa4f8
#
_entry.id   2058a17884fdaec2adeb464dadbaa4f8
#
_cell.length_a   1.000
_cell.length_b   1.000
_cell.length_c   1.000
_cell.angle_alpha   90.00
_cell.angle_beta   90.00
_cell.angle_gamma   90.00
#
_symmetry.space_group_name_H-M   'P 1'
#
loop_
_entity.id
_entity.type
_entity.pdbx_description
1 polymer ?
#
loop_
_entity_poly.entity_id
_entity_poly.type
_entity_poly.pdbx_seq_one_letter_code
_entity_poly.pdbx_strand_id
1 'polypeptide(L)'
;MLPKIGILCAGDDELAPFLPLLDRRSVRRQAMLTIHEGWISSVPAAALYSGVCKVNAAIAAQVLIDSCRVEAIINAGTAGGIDPSISIFDTVISTETAYHDVAEDILTEFHPWMDSIWFPGDPFLLSLATQAAQDSGRPVRFGRMVTGEAFLSGPGTEAVRSAFHPLCADMESAAVAHVCHANGIPFLSIRTITDSADRSAAARA
;
A
#
# COMPACT_ATOMS: atom_id res chain seq x y z
N MET A 1 -2.59 11.33 -23.73
CA MET A 1 -1.36 11.36 -22.90
C MET A 1 -1.51 10.19 -21.95
N LEU A 2 -0.43 9.45 -21.64
CA LEU A 2 -0.52 8.37 -20.64
C LEU A 2 -0.80 8.98 -19.26
N PRO A 3 -1.58 8.29 -18.39
CA PRO A 3 -1.87 8.76 -17.05
C PRO A 3 -0.58 8.84 -16.22
N LYS A 4 -0.49 9.84 -15.35
CA LYS A 4 0.63 9.98 -14.41
C LYS A 4 0.41 9.10 -13.19
N ILE A 5 1.38 8.28 -12.85
CA ILE A 5 1.31 7.32 -11.75
C ILE A 5 2.06 7.84 -10.52
N GLY A 6 1.41 7.78 -9.37
CA GLY A 6 2.04 7.97 -8.06
C GLY A 6 2.61 6.64 -7.56
N ILE A 7 3.89 6.66 -7.13
CA ILE A 7 4.51 5.57 -6.38
C ILE A 7 4.72 6.07 -4.96
N LEU A 8 4.03 5.46 -4.00
CA LEU A 8 4.09 5.81 -2.60
C LEU A 8 4.67 4.65 -1.80
N CYS A 9 5.77 4.91 -1.10
CA CYS A 9 6.42 3.98 -0.18
C CYS A 9 6.34 4.51 1.26
N ALA A 10 6.54 3.68 2.26
CA ALA A 10 6.61 4.12 3.65
C ALA A 10 8.02 4.58 4.02
N GLY A 11 9.05 3.88 3.55
CA GLY A 11 10.45 4.14 3.84
C GLY A 11 11.29 4.51 2.63
N ASP A 12 12.44 5.09 2.89
CA ASP A 12 13.44 5.43 1.87
C ASP A 12 14.05 4.18 1.23
N ASP A 13 14.26 3.12 1.99
CA ASP A 13 14.73 1.81 1.49
C ASP A 13 13.74 1.18 0.50
N GLU A 14 12.44 1.36 0.73
CA GLU A 14 11.39 0.89 -0.15
C GLU A 14 11.31 1.73 -1.45
N LEU A 15 11.58 3.04 -1.34
CA LEU A 15 11.60 3.95 -2.49
C LEU A 15 12.87 3.78 -3.34
N ALA A 16 14.00 3.45 -2.72
CA ALA A 16 15.31 3.42 -3.37
C ALA A 16 15.35 2.62 -4.68
N PRO A 17 14.71 1.43 -4.81
CA PRO A 17 14.70 0.66 -6.06
C PRO A 17 13.99 1.36 -7.23
N PHE A 18 13.07 2.28 -6.98
CA PHE A 18 12.34 3.00 -8.02
C PHE A 18 13.10 4.20 -8.58
N LEU A 19 13.99 4.81 -7.78
CA LEU A 19 14.68 6.03 -8.18
C LEU A 19 15.57 5.88 -9.42
N PRO A 20 16.32 4.78 -9.62
CA PRO A 20 17.09 4.55 -10.83
C PRO A 20 16.23 4.36 -12.10
N LEU A 21 14.94 4.00 -11.94
CA LEU A 21 14.02 3.82 -13.05
C LEU A 21 13.43 5.13 -13.57
N LEU A 22 13.56 6.23 -12.82
CA LEU A 22 13.03 7.53 -13.18
C LEU A 22 14.00 8.28 -14.10
N ASP A 23 13.69 8.29 -15.40
CA ASP A 23 14.36 9.14 -16.37
C ASP A 23 13.95 10.61 -16.24
N ARG A 24 14.83 11.54 -16.63
CA ARG A 24 14.59 12.99 -16.59
C ARG A 24 14.09 13.48 -15.22
N ARG A 25 14.63 12.89 -14.17
CA ARG A 25 14.19 13.13 -12.80
C ARG A 25 14.41 14.57 -12.35
N SER A 26 13.34 15.18 -11.84
CA SER A 26 13.38 16.40 -11.04
C SER A 26 13.03 16.09 -9.59
N VAL A 27 13.52 16.91 -8.66
CA VAL A 27 13.27 16.72 -7.22
C VAL A 27 12.76 18.03 -6.65
N ARG A 28 11.69 17.97 -5.89
CA ARG A 28 11.17 19.11 -5.11
C ARG A 28 10.74 18.67 -3.72
N ARG A 29 10.56 19.63 -2.83
CA ARG A 29 10.06 19.39 -1.47
C ARG A 29 8.73 20.07 -1.26
N GLN A 30 7.84 19.39 -0.52
CA GLN A 30 6.55 19.93 -0.10
C GLN A 30 6.12 19.24 1.19
N ALA A 31 5.67 20.02 2.19
CA ALA A 31 5.53 19.51 3.53
C ALA A 31 6.84 18.84 3.99
N MET A 32 6.78 17.69 4.60
CA MET A 32 7.96 16.89 4.98
C MET A 32 8.50 16.00 3.85
N LEU A 33 7.86 16.00 2.67
CA LEU A 33 8.09 15.04 1.60
C LEU A 33 9.16 15.52 0.62
N THR A 34 9.99 14.59 0.16
CA THR A 34 10.87 14.77 -1.00
C THR A 34 10.24 14.03 -2.18
N ILE A 35 9.80 14.77 -3.19
CA ILE A 35 9.07 14.28 -4.34
C ILE A 35 10.02 14.17 -5.54
N HIS A 36 10.07 12.98 -6.14
CA HIS A 36 10.84 12.68 -7.34
C HIS A 36 9.87 12.55 -8.51
N GLU A 37 9.94 13.44 -9.48
CA GLU A 37 9.09 13.38 -10.68
C GLU A 37 9.94 13.08 -11.91
N GLY A 38 9.43 12.26 -12.81
CA GLY A 38 10.15 11.83 -14.01
C GLY A 38 9.29 10.88 -14.84
N TRP A 39 9.96 9.96 -15.51
CA TRP A 39 9.34 8.99 -16.40
C TRP A 39 9.90 7.59 -16.11
N ILE A 40 9.02 6.60 -15.99
CA ILE A 40 9.41 5.20 -15.97
C ILE A 40 9.03 4.63 -17.33
N SER A 41 10.05 4.30 -18.15
CA SER A 41 9.85 4.00 -19.58
C SER A 41 9.13 5.16 -20.28
N SER A 42 7.90 5.02 -20.71
CA SER A 42 7.09 6.07 -21.35
C SER A 42 5.99 6.65 -20.45
N VAL A 43 5.89 6.20 -19.18
CA VAL A 43 4.83 6.59 -18.25
C VAL A 43 5.33 7.71 -17.33
N PRO A 44 4.66 8.87 -17.28
CA PRO A 44 5.00 9.91 -16.31
C PRO A 44 4.73 9.41 -14.88
N ALA A 45 5.67 9.66 -13.98
CA ALA A 45 5.57 9.18 -12.61
C ALA A 45 6.00 10.24 -11.58
N ALA A 46 5.42 10.15 -10.40
CA ALA A 46 5.86 10.85 -9.21
C ALA A 46 6.05 9.82 -8.08
N ALA A 47 7.24 9.80 -7.49
CA ALA A 47 7.61 8.83 -6.47
C ALA A 47 8.10 9.54 -5.20
N LEU A 48 7.67 9.03 -4.06
CA LEU A 48 8.07 9.55 -2.75
C LEU A 48 7.91 8.46 -1.67
N TYR A 49 8.52 8.70 -0.49
CA TYR A 49 8.14 7.98 0.72
C TYR A 49 7.45 8.92 1.72
N SER A 50 6.49 8.36 2.46
CA SER A 50 5.64 9.13 3.39
C SER A 50 6.22 9.27 4.79
N GLY A 51 7.06 8.36 5.21
CA GLY A 51 7.20 7.96 6.60
C GLY A 51 6.11 6.97 7.00
N VAL A 52 6.33 6.28 8.11
CA VAL A 52 5.47 5.18 8.59
C VAL A 52 4.17 5.73 9.17
N CYS A 53 3.13 4.90 9.16
CA CYS A 53 1.81 5.13 9.76
C CYS A 53 0.80 5.93 8.92
N LYS A 54 -0.47 5.79 9.31
CA LYS A 54 -1.65 6.23 8.54
C LYS A 54 -1.67 7.73 8.21
N VAL A 55 -1.33 8.58 9.17
CA VAL A 55 -1.35 10.05 8.96
C VAL A 55 -0.32 10.47 7.92
N ASN A 56 0.91 9.96 8.02
CA ASN A 56 1.98 10.24 7.06
C ASN A 56 1.59 9.77 5.65
N ALA A 57 1.06 8.55 5.56
CA ALA A 57 0.60 7.97 4.30
C ALA A 57 -0.54 8.78 3.66
N ALA A 58 -1.51 9.23 4.46
CA ALA A 58 -2.62 10.06 3.98
C ALA A 58 -2.15 11.42 3.46
N ILE A 59 -1.25 12.11 4.20
CA ILE A 59 -0.66 13.37 3.75
C ILE A 59 0.07 13.18 2.41
N ALA A 60 0.86 12.14 2.30
CA ALA A 60 1.64 11.85 1.09
C ALA A 60 0.75 11.54 -0.11
N ALA A 61 -0.30 10.74 0.08
CA ALA A 61 -1.27 10.42 -0.97
C ALA A 61 -1.98 11.68 -1.46
N GLN A 62 -2.46 12.56 -0.57
CA GLN A 62 -3.12 13.80 -0.94
C GLN A 62 -2.16 14.75 -1.67
N VAL A 63 -0.90 14.84 -1.26
CA VAL A 63 0.12 15.64 -1.98
C VAL A 63 0.37 15.09 -3.38
N LEU A 64 0.44 13.78 -3.58
CA LEU A 64 0.56 13.17 -4.91
C LEU A 64 -0.63 13.54 -5.80
N ILE A 65 -1.85 13.50 -5.28
CA ILE A 65 -3.06 13.84 -6.03
C ILE A 65 -3.08 15.33 -6.38
N ASP A 66 -2.98 16.20 -5.39
CA ASP A 66 -3.19 17.64 -5.57
C ASP A 66 -2.03 18.34 -6.26
N SER A 67 -0.81 18.00 -5.87
CA SER A 67 0.38 18.75 -6.29
C SER A 67 1.14 18.10 -7.43
N CYS A 68 1.10 16.77 -7.53
CA CYS A 68 1.73 16.05 -8.64
C CYS A 68 0.73 15.70 -9.74
N ARG A 69 -0.58 15.82 -9.48
CA ARG A 69 -1.64 15.50 -10.44
C ARG A 69 -1.56 14.06 -10.94
N VAL A 70 -1.32 13.13 -10.03
CA VAL A 70 -1.34 11.70 -10.37
C VAL A 70 -2.77 11.23 -10.60
N GLU A 71 -2.93 10.28 -11.52
CA GLU A 71 -4.21 9.73 -11.93
C GLU A 71 -4.41 8.30 -11.42
N ALA A 72 -3.40 7.72 -10.79
CA ALA A 72 -3.47 6.47 -10.04
C ALA A 72 -2.34 6.42 -9.00
N ILE A 73 -2.52 5.68 -7.91
CA ILE A 73 -1.47 5.45 -6.90
C ILE A 73 -1.20 3.96 -6.73
N ILE A 74 0.09 3.60 -6.87
CA ILE A 74 0.62 2.30 -6.44
C ILE A 74 1.32 2.52 -5.10
N ASN A 75 0.79 1.91 -4.04
CA ASN A 75 1.44 1.88 -2.74
C ASN A 75 2.35 0.65 -2.66
N ALA A 76 3.64 0.86 -2.76
CA ALA A 76 4.65 -0.21 -2.81
C ALA A 76 5.49 -0.22 -1.53
N GLY A 77 5.78 -1.41 -1.00
CA GLY A 77 6.59 -1.53 0.20
C GLY A 77 6.64 -2.93 0.78
N THR A 78 6.84 -2.99 2.08
CA THR A 78 6.96 -4.24 2.86
C THR A 78 5.75 -4.45 3.77
N ALA A 79 5.52 -5.69 4.22
CA ALA A 79 4.46 -6.04 5.15
C ALA A 79 4.79 -7.29 5.96
N GLY A 80 4.16 -7.45 7.12
CA GLY A 80 4.21 -8.66 7.91
C GLY A 80 3.18 -9.70 7.43
N GLY A 81 3.61 -10.94 7.19
CA GLY A 81 2.72 -12.05 6.83
C GLY A 81 1.81 -12.44 7.99
N ILE A 82 0.51 -12.53 7.73
CA ILE A 82 -0.52 -12.93 8.71
C ILE A 82 -1.05 -14.34 8.43
N ASP A 83 -1.34 -14.64 7.16
CA ASP A 83 -1.82 -15.97 6.77
C ASP A 83 -0.67 -16.99 6.80
N PRO A 84 -0.86 -18.19 7.39
CA PRO A 84 0.17 -19.21 7.47
C PRO A 84 0.68 -19.71 6.10
N SER A 85 -0.06 -19.52 5.03
CA SER A 85 0.35 -19.90 3.67
C SER A 85 1.32 -18.92 3.02
N ILE A 86 1.56 -17.75 3.66
CA ILE A 86 2.46 -16.72 3.14
C ILE A 86 3.86 -16.91 3.68
N SER A 87 4.85 -16.84 2.79
CA SER A 87 6.26 -16.95 3.10
C SER A 87 7.00 -15.62 2.97
N ILE A 88 8.12 -15.49 3.69
CA ILE A 88 9.04 -14.35 3.51
C ILE A 88 9.49 -14.30 2.04
N PHE A 89 9.51 -13.11 1.47
CA PHE A 89 9.76 -12.78 0.06
C PHE A 89 8.61 -13.09 -0.92
N ASP A 90 7.47 -13.61 -0.44
CA ASP A 90 6.27 -13.61 -1.28
C ASP A 90 5.86 -12.16 -1.59
N THR A 91 5.35 -11.94 -2.79
CA THR A 91 4.70 -10.68 -3.15
C THR A 91 3.20 -10.82 -2.96
N VAL A 92 2.60 -9.92 -2.21
CA VAL A 92 1.15 -9.82 -2.02
C VAL A 92 0.63 -8.58 -2.72
N ILE A 93 -0.41 -8.75 -3.54
CA ILE A 93 -1.14 -7.68 -4.22
C ILE A 93 -2.54 -7.60 -3.60
N SER A 94 -2.93 -6.41 -3.16
CA SER A 94 -4.21 -6.21 -2.49
C SER A 94 -5.39 -6.36 -3.45
N THR A 95 -6.32 -7.26 -3.15
CA THR A 95 -7.65 -7.22 -3.76
C THR A 95 -8.52 -6.17 -3.09
N GLU A 96 -8.34 -5.99 -1.80
CA GLU A 96 -9.00 -4.99 -0.97
C GLU A 96 -8.18 -4.74 0.30
N THR A 97 -8.30 -3.55 0.87
CA THR A 97 -7.62 -3.17 2.12
C THR A 97 -8.63 -2.65 3.15
N ALA A 98 -8.35 -2.86 4.43
CA ALA A 98 -9.15 -2.30 5.53
C ALA A 98 -8.29 -1.89 6.71
N TYR A 99 -8.81 -1.02 7.56
CA TYR A 99 -8.23 -0.81 8.89
C TYR A 99 -8.63 -1.94 9.82
N HIS A 100 -7.68 -2.50 10.56
CA HIS A 100 -8.01 -3.49 11.60
C HIS A 100 -8.16 -2.87 13.00
N ASP A 101 -7.84 -1.59 13.13
CA ASP A 101 -7.84 -0.83 14.39
C ASP A 101 -8.83 0.35 14.40
N VAL A 102 -9.80 0.35 13.47
CA VAL A 102 -10.91 1.31 13.40
C VAL A 102 -12.21 0.54 13.56
N ALA A 103 -13.16 1.08 14.32
CA ALA A 103 -14.47 0.46 14.48
C ALA A 103 -15.20 0.39 13.13
N GLU A 104 -15.91 -0.73 12.90
CA GLU A 104 -16.53 -1.04 11.59
C GLU A 104 -17.57 0.01 11.17
N ASP A 105 -18.28 0.58 12.11
CA ASP A 105 -19.33 1.59 11.88
C ASP A 105 -18.78 2.96 11.46
N ILE A 106 -17.54 3.29 11.80
CA ILE A 106 -16.96 4.62 11.54
C ILE A 106 -16.96 4.97 10.04
N LEU A 107 -16.62 4.03 9.17
CA LEU A 107 -16.53 4.30 7.74
C LEU A 107 -17.86 4.06 6.99
N THR A 108 -18.80 3.36 7.62
CA THR A 108 -20.07 2.98 7.00
C THR A 108 -21.23 3.87 7.45
N GLU A 109 -21.26 4.27 8.72
CA GLU A 109 -22.30 5.14 9.28
C GLU A 109 -21.95 6.64 9.23
N PHE A 110 -20.66 6.96 9.05
CA PHE A 110 -20.16 8.32 8.92
C PHE A 110 -19.43 8.49 7.57
N HIS A 111 -19.03 9.73 7.26
CA HIS A 111 -18.21 9.99 6.06
C HIS A 111 -16.94 9.11 6.07
N PRO A 112 -16.63 8.42 4.96
CA PRO A 112 -17.13 8.59 3.58
C PRO A 112 -18.38 7.76 3.21
N TRP A 113 -19.11 7.20 4.15
CA TRP A 113 -20.33 6.38 3.95
C TRP A 113 -20.11 5.23 2.97
N MET A 114 -19.12 4.42 3.26
CA MET A 114 -18.79 3.26 2.44
C MET A 114 -19.85 2.16 2.61
N ASP A 115 -20.03 1.34 1.58
CA ASP A 115 -20.91 0.17 1.64
C ASP A 115 -20.35 -0.95 2.53
N SER A 116 -19.02 -0.93 2.78
CA SER A 116 -18.31 -1.86 3.63
C SER A 116 -17.03 -1.23 4.18
N ILE A 117 -16.37 -1.90 5.13
CA ILE A 117 -15.08 -1.47 5.69
C ILE A 117 -13.89 -1.63 4.72
N TRP A 118 -14.12 -2.25 3.55
CA TRP A 118 -13.07 -2.61 2.60
C TRP A 118 -12.96 -1.57 1.48
N PHE A 119 -11.73 -1.10 1.23
CA PHE A 119 -11.36 -0.30 0.07
C PHE A 119 -10.90 -1.26 -1.03
N PRO A 120 -11.65 -1.43 -2.13
CA PRO A 120 -11.27 -2.33 -3.20
C PRO A 120 -10.06 -1.80 -3.98
N GLY A 121 -9.20 -2.73 -4.40
CA GLY A 121 -8.20 -2.43 -5.42
C GLY A 121 -8.85 -2.12 -6.77
N ASP A 122 -8.28 -1.20 -7.52
CA ASP A 122 -8.82 -0.83 -8.82
C ASP A 122 -8.80 -2.02 -9.79
N PRO A 123 -9.93 -2.37 -10.46
CA PRO A 123 -10.00 -3.55 -11.32
C PRO A 123 -9.04 -3.52 -12.52
N PHE A 124 -8.77 -2.35 -13.08
CA PHE A 124 -7.84 -2.21 -14.19
C PHE A 124 -6.40 -2.43 -13.72
N LEU A 125 -6.00 -1.81 -12.61
CA LEU A 125 -4.68 -2.02 -12.02
C LEU A 125 -4.48 -3.48 -11.60
N LEU A 126 -5.51 -4.13 -11.04
CA LEU A 126 -5.47 -5.55 -10.71
C LEU A 126 -5.27 -6.42 -11.95
N SER A 127 -5.91 -6.10 -13.07
CA SER A 127 -5.71 -6.84 -14.34
C SER A 127 -4.27 -6.73 -14.85
N LEU A 128 -3.68 -5.52 -14.81
CA LEU A 128 -2.28 -5.30 -15.18
C LEU A 128 -1.32 -6.03 -14.24
N ALA A 129 -1.59 -5.98 -12.94
CA ALA A 129 -0.78 -6.67 -11.93
C ALA A 129 -0.85 -8.20 -12.11
N THR A 130 -2.00 -8.74 -12.49
CA THR A 130 -2.17 -10.17 -12.79
C THR A 130 -1.32 -10.59 -13.98
N GLN A 131 -1.32 -9.80 -15.05
CA GLN A 131 -0.48 -10.08 -16.22
C GLN A 131 1.01 -10.00 -15.87
N ALA A 132 1.42 -8.94 -15.15
CA ALA A 132 2.81 -8.78 -14.72
C ALA A 132 3.27 -9.92 -13.80
N ALA A 133 2.39 -10.42 -12.92
CA ALA A 133 2.66 -11.56 -12.04
C ALA A 133 2.94 -12.84 -12.85
N GLN A 134 2.14 -13.12 -13.88
CA GLN A 134 2.34 -14.27 -14.78
C GLN A 134 3.69 -14.17 -15.51
N ASP A 135 4.04 -12.98 -15.98
CA ASP A 135 5.28 -12.76 -16.74
C ASP A 135 6.53 -12.80 -15.85
N SER A 136 6.39 -12.50 -14.56
CA SER A 136 7.52 -12.42 -13.62
C SER A 136 8.12 -13.77 -13.24
N GLY A 137 7.34 -14.84 -13.30
CA GLY A 137 7.71 -16.17 -12.80
C GLY A 137 7.95 -16.25 -11.30
N ARG A 138 7.61 -15.20 -10.52
CA ARG A 138 7.76 -15.14 -9.06
C ARG A 138 6.45 -15.51 -8.35
N PRO A 139 6.53 -16.02 -7.11
CA PRO A 139 5.33 -16.26 -6.31
C PRO A 139 4.65 -14.92 -5.99
N VAL A 140 3.44 -14.74 -6.55
CA VAL A 140 2.58 -13.59 -6.30
C VAL A 140 1.24 -14.08 -5.78
N ARG A 141 0.77 -13.48 -4.70
CA ARG A 141 -0.51 -13.77 -4.06
C ARG A 141 -1.43 -12.57 -4.17
N PHE A 142 -2.70 -12.83 -4.44
CA PHE A 142 -3.74 -11.82 -4.44
C PHE A 142 -4.67 -12.05 -3.27
N GLY A 143 -4.94 -11.03 -2.48
CA GLY A 143 -5.82 -11.16 -1.32
C GLY A 143 -5.94 -9.89 -0.48
N ARG A 144 -6.59 -10.04 0.66
CA ARG A 144 -6.84 -8.99 1.63
C ARG A 144 -5.56 -8.52 2.30
N MET A 145 -5.46 -7.23 2.52
CA MET A 145 -4.47 -6.61 3.41
C MET A 145 -5.17 -5.82 4.49
N VAL A 146 -4.56 -5.71 5.66
CA VAL A 146 -5.07 -4.86 6.73
C VAL A 146 -4.00 -3.90 7.22
N THR A 147 -4.44 -2.74 7.69
CA THR A 147 -3.57 -1.65 8.15
C THR A 147 -3.90 -1.25 9.56
N GLY A 148 -2.88 -0.98 10.38
CA GLY A 148 -3.04 -0.41 11.72
C GLY A 148 -1.81 0.37 12.18
N GLU A 149 -1.93 1.08 13.31
CA GLU A 149 -0.88 1.98 13.83
C GLU A 149 0.21 1.25 14.63
N ALA A 150 0.18 -0.08 14.72
CA ALA A 150 1.14 -0.84 15.50
C ALA A 150 1.50 -2.15 14.82
N PHE A 151 2.72 -2.62 15.06
CA PHE A 151 3.13 -3.97 14.67
C PHE A 151 2.26 -5.02 15.37
N LEU A 152 1.70 -5.93 14.58
CA LEU A 152 0.95 -7.06 15.11
C LEU A 152 1.89 -8.11 15.70
N SER A 153 1.55 -8.63 16.88
CA SER A 153 2.30 -9.73 17.51
C SER A 153 1.40 -10.53 18.46
N GLY A 154 1.72 -11.82 18.61
CA GLY A 154 1.04 -12.70 19.56
C GLY A 154 -0.48 -12.73 19.42
N PRO A 155 -1.25 -12.59 20.53
CA PRO A 155 -2.72 -12.70 20.51
C PRO A 155 -3.41 -11.67 19.58
N GLY A 156 -2.80 -10.49 19.36
CA GLY A 156 -3.33 -9.48 18.45
C GLY A 156 -3.34 -9.94 17.00
N THR A 157 -2.32 -10.68 16.59
CA THR A 157 -2.24 -11.27 15.24
C THR A 157 -3.37 -12.25 15.00
N GLU A 158 -3.65 -13.14 15.97
CA GLU A 158 -4.71 -14.16 15.84
C GLU A 158 -6.11 -13.52 15.80
N ALA A 159 -6.33 -12.48 16.58
CA ALA A 159 -7.59 -11.73 16.54
C ALA A 159 -7.83 -11.10 15.16
N VAL A 160 -6.79 -10.46 14.57
CA VAL A 160 -6.87 -9.87 13.24
C VAL A 160 -7.02 -10.95 12.16
N ARG A 161 -6.27 -12.06 12.27
CA ARG A 161 -6.40 -13.21 11.35
C ARG A 161 -7.83 -13.73 11.30
N SER A 162 -8.42 -13.94 12.47
CA SER A 162 -9.77 -14.51 12.59
C SER A 162 -10.87 -13.54 12.13
N ALA A 163 -10.70 -12.24 12.34
CA ALA A 163 -11.73 -11.25 12.00
C ALA A 163 -11.69 -10.85 10.52
N PHE A 164 -10.50 -10.68 9.94
CA PHE A 164 -10.32 -10.07 8.61
C PHE A 164 -9.86 -11.09 7.54
N HIS A 165 -9.29 -12.22 7.93
CA HIS A 165 -8.67 -13.21 7.02
C HIS A 165 -7.68 -12.59 6.01
N PRO A 166 -6.74 -11.72 6.45
CA PRO A 166 -5.82 -11.05 5.56
C PRO A 166 -4.61 -11.94 5.24
N LEU A 167 -3.98 -11.72 4.09
CA LEU A 167 -2.70 -12.32 3.77
C LEU A 167 -1.56 -11.68 4.56
N CYS A 168 -1.61 -10.34 4.70
CA CYS A 168 -0.59 -9.56 5.40
C CYS A 168 -1.16 -8.31 6.06
N ALA A 169 -0.35 -7.69 6.90
CA ALA A 169 -0.65 -6.43 7.55
C ALA A 169 0.49 -5.42 7.37
N ASP A 170 0.14 -4.16 7.24
CA ASP A 170 1.05 -3.02 7.16
C ASP A 170 0.55 -1.84 8.02
N MET A 171 1.14 -0.66 7.81
CA MET A 171 0.77 0.54 8.56
C MET A 171 0.30 1.70 7.66
N GLU A 172 0.13 1.51 6.33
CA GLU A 172 -0.15 2.58 5.37
C GLU A 172 -1.28 2.29 4.37
N SER A 173 -1.39 1.06 3.85
CA SER A 173 -2.20 0.75 2.65
C SER A 173 -3.63 1.23 2.74
N ALA A 174 -4.34 0.96 3.83
CA ALA A 174 -5.73 1.40 3.97
C ALA A 174 -5.86 2.93 4.06
N ALA A 175 -4.85 3.63 4.60
CA ALA A 175 -4.87 5.09 4.64
C ALA A 175 -4.69 5.71 3.24
N VAL A 176 -3.79 5.15 2.42
CA VAL A 176 -3.64 5.55 1.03
C VAL A 176 -4.90 5.22 0.23
N ALA A 177 -5.46 4.01 0.40
CA ALA A 177 -6.70 3.59 -0.24
C ALA A 177 -7.88 4.51 0.12
N HIS A 178 -7.99 4.90 1.39
CA HIS A 178 -9.02 5.83 1.87
C HIS A 178 -8.92 7.19 1.19
N VAL A 179 -7.72 7.76 1.10
CA VAL A 179 -7.50 9.03 0.38
C VAL A 179 -7.83 8.88 -1.10
N CYS A 180 -7.42 7.78 -1.74
CA CYS A 180 -7.75 7.50 -3.13
C CYS A 180 -9.25 7.34 -3.34
N HIS A 181 -9.95 6.63 -2.48
CA HIS A 181 -11.42 6.50 -2.50
C HIS A 181 -12.11 7.87 -2.42
N ALA A 182 -11.71 8.70 -1.45
CA ALA A 182 -12.28 10.03 -1.25
C ALA A 182 -12.07 10.98 -2.45
N ASN A 183 -11.02 10.75 -3.24
CA ASN A 183 -10.65 11.56 -4.41
C ASN A 183 -11.04 10.91 -5.76
N GLY A 184 -11.61 9.69 -5.76
CA GLY A 184 -11.92 8.96 -6.98
C GLY A 184 -10.68 8.55 -7.80
N ILE A 185 -9.56 8.28 -7.13
CA ILE A 185 -8.29 7.91 -7.76
C ILE A 185 -8.08 6.39 -7.68
N PRO A 186 -7.79 5.71 -8.81
CA PRO A 186 -7.41 4.30 -8.83
C PRO A 186 -6.26 3.98 -7.88
N PHE A 187 -6.38 2.88 -7.13
CA PHE A 187 -5.43 2.46 -6.10
C PHE A 187 -5.11 0.98 -6.19
N LEU A 188 -3.85 0.64 -5.91
CA LEU A 188 -3.41 -0.72 -5.67
C LEU A 188 -2.26 -0.74 -4.66
N SER A 189 -2.27 -1.69 -3.72
CA SER A 189 -1.11 -1.96 -2.85
C SER A 189 -0.38 -3.22 -3.27
N ILE A 190 0.96 -3.15 -3.27
CA ILE A 190 1.87 -4.25 -3.59
C ILE A 190 2.89 -4.33 -2.46
N ARG A 191 2.96 -5.47 -1.78
CA ARG A 191 3.83 -5.68 -0.61
C ARG A 191 4.73 -6.89 -0.78
N THR A 192 5.99 -6.75 -0.37
CA THR A 192 6.89 -7.89 -0.17
C THR A 192 6.88 -8.26 1.30
N ILE A 193 6.72 -9.54 1.60
CA ILE A 193 6.68 -10.03 2.97
C ILE A 193 8.10 -10.08 3.53
N THR A 194 8.34 -9.39 4.63
CA THR A 194 9.66 -9.30 5.28
C THR A 194 9.74 -10.10 6.58
N ASP A 195 8.63 -10.33 7.24
CA ASP A 195 8.54 -11.07 8.49
C ASP A 195 7.22 -11.85 8.56
N SER A 196 7.15 -12.78 9.49
CA SER A 196 5.94 -13.51 9.81
C SER A 196 5.53 -13.15 11.24
N ALA A 197 4.28 -12.82 11.42
CA ALA A 197 3.73 -12.44 12.72
C ALA A 197 3.95 -13.52 13.80
N ASP A 198 4.03 -14.79 13.41
CA ASP A 198 4.29 -15.90 14.33
C ASP A 198 5.78 -16.03 14.73
N ARG A 199 6.71 -15.54 13.92
CA ARG A 199 8.17 -15.60 14.21
C ARG A 199 8.69 -14.40 14.99
N SER A 200 8.04 -13.24 14.90
CA SER A 200 8.47 -12.03 15.62
C SER A 200 8.30 -12.13 17.12
N ALA A 201 7.38 -12.96 17.61
CA ALA A 201 7.20 -13.22 19.03
C ALA A 201 8.36 -14.07 19.62
N ALA A 202 8.94 -14.97 18.85
CA ALA A 202 10.05 -15.84 19.30
C ALA A 202 11.42 -15.15 19.28
N ALA A 203 11.59 -14.08 18.49
CA ALA A 203 12.88 -13.36 18.37
C ALA A 203 13.04 -12.23 19.41
N ARG A 204 11.98 -11.90 20.18
CA ARG A 204 11.96 -10.86 21.21
C ARG A 204 11.86 -11.41 22.65
N ALA A 205 11.83 -12.73 22.82
CA ALA A 205 11.91 -13.44 24.08
C ALA A 205 13.32 -13.97 24.33
#